data_40d144834c3633c4abf636f2ce9864e6
#
_entry.id   40d144834c3633c4abf636f2ce9864e6
#
_cell.length_a   1.000
_cell.length_b   1.000
_cell.length_c   1.000
_cell.angle_alpha   90.00
_cell.angle_beta   90.00
_cell.angle_gamma   90.00
#
_symmetry.space_group_name_H-M   'P 1'
#
loop_
_entity.id
_entity.type
_entity.pdbx_description
1 polymer ?
#
loop_
_entity_poly.entity_id
_entity_poly.type
_entity_poly.pdbx_seq_one_letter_code
_entity_poly.pdbx_strand_id
1 'polypeptide(L)'
;CETDHIAAWKSSYSGVAKMGSKDKTFILSESGHIAGIINPPSKNKYGHYTNPETGLTADDWYASADKHEGSWWPRWDAWLSKKSGKMVAAREPGSDDYPVLAPAPGTYVKSK
;
A
#
# COMPACT_ATOMS: atom_id res chain seq x y z
N CYS A 1 9.91 0.43 -0.35
CA CYS A 1 10.29 0.82 1.03
C CYS A 1 11.72 1.32 1.06
N GLU A 2 12.04 2.18 2.05
CA GLU A 2 13.31 2.91 2.11
C GLU A 2 14.54 2.00 2.14
N THR A 3 14.49 0.93 2.94
CA THR A 3 15.58 -0.06 3.07
C THR A 3 15.27 -1.37 2.35
N ASP A 4 14.50 -1.30 1.28
CA ASP A 4 14.16 -2.45 0.46
C ASP A 4 15.38 -2.94 -0.33
N HIS A 5 15.85 -4.15 -0.02
CA HIS A 5 17.01 -4.77 -0.68
C HIS A 5 16.63 -5.68 -1.87
N ILE A 6 15.32 -5.87 -2.12
CA ILE A 6 14.80 -6.68 -3.22
C ILE A 6 14.36 -5.78 -4.38
N ALA A 7 13.58 -4.76 -4.09
CA ALA A 7 13.08 -3.79 -5.05
C ALA A 7 13.50 -2.38 -4.63
N ALA A 8 14.64 -1.91 -5.15
CA ALA A 8 15.17 -0.60 -4.82
C ALA A 8 14.12 0.50 -5.10
N TRP A 9 13.77 1.27 -4.08
CA TRP A 9 12.71 2.27 -4.16
C TRP A 9 12.97 3.35 -5.23
N LYS A 10 14.23 3.71 -5.48
CA LYS A 10 14.60 4.67 -6.53
C LYS A 10 14.19 4.19 -7.93
N SER A 11 14.26 2.88 -8.18
CA SER A 11 13.78 2.29 -9.43
C SER A 11 12.27 2.37 -9.54
N SER A 12 11.55 2.09 -8.46
CA SER A 12 10.08 2.24 -8.40
C SER A 12 9.66 3.69 -8.61
N TYR A 13 10.34 4.64 -7.98
CA TYR A 13 10.12 6.06 -8.16
C TYR A 13 10.34 6.52 -9.61
N SER A 14 11.39 6.04 -10.26
CA SER A 14 11.67 6.35 -11.66
C SER A 14 10.53 5.90 -12.60
N GLY A 15 9.84 4.81 -12.25
CA GLY A 15 8.62 4.37 -12.95
C GLY A 15 7.48 5.39 -12.79
N VAL A 16 7.23 5.87 -11.58
CA VAL A 16 6.20 6.88 -11.30
C VAL A 16 6.49 8.18 -12.02
N ALA A 17 7.73 8.63 -12.04
CA ALA A 17 8.14 9.86 -12.75
C ALA A 17 7.81 9.81 -14.24
N LYS A 18 7.87 8.61 -14.85
CA LYS A 18 7.58 8.39 -16.28
C LYS A 18 6.10 8.18 -16.62
N MET A 19 5.22 8.00 -15.62
CA MET A 19 3.79 7.87 -15.86
C MET A 19 3.19 9.15 -16.42
N GLY A 20 2.31 9.04 -17.41
CA GLY A 20 1.65 10.18 -18.05
C GLY A 20 0.51 10.80 -17.24
N SER A 21 0.08 10.18 -16.13
CA SER A 21 -0.95 10.75 -15.26
C SER A 21 -0.50 12.07 -14.64
N LYS A 22 -1.38 13.04 -14.60
CA LYS A 22 -1.15 14.32 -13.89
C LYS A 22 -1.34 14.18 -12.39
N ASP A 23 -2.25 13.31 -11.97
CA ASP A 23 -2.52 13.00 -10.55
C ASP A 23 -1.71 11.74 -10.16
N LYS A 24 -0.52 11.98 -9.62
CA LYS A 24 0.41 10.93 -9.16
C LYS A 24 0.77 11.18 -7.71
N THR A 25 0.78 10.12 -6.94
CA THR A 25 1.30 10.14 -5.57
C THR A 25 2.28 9.00 -5.38
N PHE A 26 3.46 9.32 -4.87
CA PHE A 26 4.43 8.33 -4.44
C PHE A 26 4.53 8.37 -2.92
N ILE A 27 4.43 7.21 -2.29
CA ILE A 27 4.59 7.03 -0.85
C ILE A 27 5.78 6.10 -0.64
N LEU A 28 6.77 6.55 0.10
CA LEU A 28 7.92 5.77 0.49
C LEU A 28 7.79 5.38 1.96
N SER A 29 7.49 4.13 2.25
CA SER A 29 7.44 3.65 3.63
C SER A 29 8.84 3.37 4.16
N GLU A 30 9.07 3.64 5.43
CA GLU A 30 10.26 3.19 6.15
C GLU A 30 10.35 1.65 6.16
N SER A 31 11.53 1.13 6.57
CA SER A 31 11.78 -0.30 6.72
C SER A 31 11.95 -1.07 5.39
N GLY A 32 11.97 -2.39 5.47
CA GLY A 32 12.28 -3.30 4.36
C GLY A 32 11.05 -3.73 3.56
N HIS A 33 11.30 -4.59 2.61
CA HIS A 33 10.39 -5.02 1.53
C HIS A 33 8.95 -5.38 1.97
N ILE A 34 8.80 -6.04 3.10
CA ILE A 34 7.48 -6.45 3.62
C ILE A 34 7.02 -5.53 4.76
N ALA A 35 7.91 -5.25 5.70
CA ALA A 35 7.53 -4.61 6.96
C ALA A 35 7.00 -3.18 6.79
N GLY A 36 7.50 -2.43 5.81
CA GLY A 36 6.99 -1.11 5.51
C GLY A 36 5.63 -1.14 4.80
N ILE A 37 5.37 -2.17 3.99
CA ILE A 37 4.10 -2.34 3.27
C ILE A 37 3.02 -2.86 4.22
N ILE A 38 3.31 -3.94 4.96
CA ILE A 38 2.38 -4.54 5.92
C ILE A 38 2.55 -3.87 7.29
N ASN A 39 2.08 -2.65 7.36
CA ASN A 39 2.14 -1.80 8.55
C ASN A 39 0.73 -1.30 8.92
N PRO A 40 -0.12 -2.17 9.49
CA PRO A 40 -1.49 -1.78 9.81
C PRO A 40 -1.52 -0.65 10.85
N PRO A 41 -2.50 0.26 10.78
CA PRO A 41 -2.63 1.38 11.71
C PRO A 41 -2.68 0.96 13.19
N SER A 42 -3.19 -0.24 13.46
CA SER A 42 -3.24 -0.80 14.82
C SER A 42 -1.85 -1.04 15.43
N LYS A 43 -0.81 -1.24 14.61
CA LYS A 43 0.59 -1.38 15.05
C LYS A 43 1.35 -0.07 15.00
N ASN A 44 1.03 0.79 14.06
CA ASN A 44 1.58 2.15 13.87
C ASN A 44 3.11 2.22 14.03
N LYS A 45 3.84 1.26 13.45
CA LYS A 45 5.23 1.01 13.79
C LYS A 45 6.23 1.83 12.96
N TYR A 46 5.98 1.96 11.66
CA TYR A 46 6.90 2.59 10.70
C TYR A 46 6.26 3.83 10.11
N GLY A 47 7.05 4.87 9.92
CA GLY A 47 6.65 6.08 9.23
C GLY A 47 6.68 5.94 7.71
N HIS A 48 6.36 7.04 7.05
CA HIS A 48 6.43 7.13 5.60
C HIS A 48 6.72 8.55 5.13
N TYR A 49 7.19 8.67 3.90
CA TYR A 49 7.53 9.94 3.27
C TYR A 49 6.59 10.21 2.10
N THR A 50 6.24 11.48 1.91
CA THR A 50 5.48 11.96 0.75
C THR A 50 6.05 13.29 0.26
N ASN A 51 5.90 13.52 -1.05
CA ASN A 51 6.24 14.80 -1.66
C ASN A 51 5.34 14.97 -2.89
N PRO A 52 4.65 16.10 -3.06
CA PRO A 52 3.81 16.37 -4.22
C PRO A 52 4.60 16.48 -5.52
N GLU A 53 5.89 16.82 -5.45
CA GLU A 53 6.75 17.07 -6.60
C GLU A 53 7.32 15.76 -7.16
N THR A 54 6.54 15.02 -7.93
CA THR A 54 6.93 13.73 -8.51
C THR A 54 7.81 13.83 -9.77
N GLY A 55 8.18 15.04 -10.19
CA GLY A 55 9.06 15.29 -11.34
C GLY A 55 10.54 15.46 -10.97
N LEU A 56 10.88 15.44 -9.69
CA LEU A 56 12.26 15.56 -9.20
C LEU A 56 13.07 14.29 -9.44
N THR A 57 14.40 14.36 -9.28
CA THR A 57 15.20 13.14 -9.14
C THR A 57 14.79 12.39 -7.87
N ALA A 58 15.07 11.10 -7.77
CA ALA A 58 14.73 10.33 -6.56
C ALA A 58 15.40 10.90 -5.30
N ASP A 59 16.64 11.37 -5.41
CA ASP A 59 17.39 11.93 -4.29
C ASP A 59 16.82 13.28 -3.86
N ASP A 60 16.51 14.17 -4.81
CA ASP A 60 15.89 15.48 -4.53
C ASP A 60 14.47 15.31 -3.97
N TRP A 61 13.71 14.34 -4.51
CA TRP A 61 12.38 13.99 -3.99
C TRP A 61 12.46 13.59 -2.52
N TYR A 62 13.41 12.72 -2.18
CA TYR A 62 13.58 12.25 -0.80
C TYR A 62 14.09 13.34 0.13
N ALA A 63 15.06 14.14 -0.33
CA ALA A 63 15.64 15.23 0.45
C ALA A 63 14.61 16.32 0.83
N SER A 64 13.58 16.50 0.00
CA SER A 64 12.52 17.49 0.21
C SER A 64 11.18 16.88 0.63
N ALA A 65 11.13 15.57 0.90
CA ALA A 65 9.91 14.89 1.30
C ALA A 65 9.52 15.17 2.76
N ASP A 66 8.23 15.31 2.99
CA ASP A 66 7.65 15.35 4.34
C ASP A 66 7.65 13.97 4.97
N LYS A 67 8.21 13.86 6.16
CA LYS A 67 8.13 12.64 6.96
C LYS A 67 6.85 12.63 7.79
N HIS A 68 6.15 11.51 7.78
CA HIS A 68 4.94 11.25 8.56
C HIS A 68 5.17 10.06 9.48
N GLU A 69 4.75 10.18 10.72
CA GLU A 69 4.77 9.07 11.66
C GLU A 69 3.65 8.07 11.36
N GLY A 70 3.97 6.79 11.53
CA GLY A 70 3.01 5.70 11.45
C GLY A 70 2.63 5.25 10.03
N SER A 71 1.60 4.44 9.99
CA SER A 71 1.19 3.72 8.79
C SER A 71 0.78 4.64 7.64
N TRP A 72 1.19 4.28 6.41
CA TRP A 72 0.75 4.92 5.17
C TRP A 72 -0.69 4.54 4.75
N TRP A 73 -1.27 3.46 5.34
CA TRP A 73 -2.59 2.95 4.98
C TRP A 73 -3.72 3.97 5.10
N PRO A 74 -3.83 4.79 6.17
CA PRO A 74 -4.89 5.80 6.26
C PRO A 74 -4.85 6.82 5.12
N ARG A 75 -3.66 7.20 4.67
CA ARG A 75 -3.52 8.10 3.52
C ARG A 75 -4.00 7.44 2.23
N TRP A 76 -3.63 6.19 2.00
CA TRP A 76 -4.09 5.42 0.85
C TRP A 76 -5.60 5.19 0.89
N ASP A 77 -6.15 4.83 2.02
CA ASP A 77 -7.60 4.66 2.23
C ASP A 77 -8.38 5.94 1.93
N ALA A 78 -7.92 7.08 2.44
CA ALA A 78 -8.53 8.38 2.16
C ALA A 78 -8.51 8.75 0.67
N TRP A 79 -7.46 8.38 -0.06
CA TRP A 79 -7.37 8.57 -1.51
C TRP A 79 -8.31 7.62 -2.25
N LEU A 80 -8.34 6.34 -1.88
CA LEU A 80 -9.15 5.31 -2.50
C LEU A 80 -10.65 5.55 -2.27
N SER A 81 -11.04 5.92 -1.05
CA SER A 81 -12.44 6.17 -0.67
C SER A 81 -13.11 7.23 -1.53
N LYS A 82 -12.36 8.25 -1.98
CA LYS A 82 -12.85 9.29 -2.90
C LYS A 82 -13.19 8.74 -4.30
N LYS A 83 -12.68 7.59 -4.66
CA LYS A 83 -12.80 6.95 -5.99
C LYS A 83 -13.66 5.68 -5.95
N SER A 84 -13.96 5.15 -4.78
CA SER A 84 -14.64 3.85 -4.60
C SER A 84 -16.16 3.90 -4.62
N GLY A 85 -16.75 5.10 -4.56
CA GLY A 85 -18.20 5.26 -4.46
C GLY A 85 -18.74 5.00 -3.05
N LYS A 86 -20.01 4.66 -2.96
CA LYS A 86 -20.69 4.43 -1.68
C LYS A 86 -20.37 3.06 -1.09
N MET A 87 -20.39 2.98 0.24
CA MET A 87 -20.38 1.70 0.94
C MET A 87 -21.60 0.87 0.54
N VAL A 88 -21.36 -0.41 0.29
CA VAL A 88 -22.40 -1.41 -0.01
C VAL A 88 -22.32 -2.54 1.00
N ALA A 89 -23.38 -3.33 1.14
CA ALA A 89 -23.35 -4.52 1.99
C ALA A 89 -22.24 -5.47 1.54
N ALA A 90 -21.54 -6.07 2.49
CA ALA A 90 -20.55 -7.10 2.20
C ALA A 90 -21.23 -8.30 1.51
N ARG A 91 -20.51 -8.90 0.58
CA ARG A 91 -20.97 -10.14 -0.04
C ARG A 91 -20.77 -11.31 0.93
N GLU A 92 -21.76 -12.17 1.01
CA GLU A 92 -21.58 -13.46 1.67
C GLU A 92 -20.76 -14.40 0.77
N PRO A 93 -19.88 -15.23 1.36
CA PRO A 93 -19.15 -16.25 0.62
C PRO A 93 -20.09 -17.26 -0.05
N GLY A 94 -19.72 -17.73 -1.24
CA GLY A 94 -20.49 -18.73 -1.98
C GLY A 94 -21.60 -18.17 -2.86
N SER A 95 -22.27 -19.07 -3.55
CA SER A 95 -23.47 -18.84 -4.38
C SER A 95 -24.26 -20.14 -4.49
N ASP A 96 -25.42 -20.11 -5.19
CA ASP A 96 -26.23 -21.32 -5.42
C ASP A 96 -25.44 -22.38 -6.19
N ASP A 97 -24.65 -21.98 -7.18
CA ASP A 97 -23.83 -22.90 -7.99
C ASP A 97 -22.54 -23.33 -7.25
N TYR A 98 -22.04 -22.51 -6.33
CA TYR A 98 -20.78 -22.73 -5.59
C TYR A 98 -21.00 -22.51 -4.10
N PRO A 99 -21.68 -23.41 -3.40
CA PRO A 99 -21.97 -23.26 -1.99
C PRO A 99 -20.71 -23.30 -1.13
N VAL A 100 -20.76 -22.66 0.03
CA VAL A 100 -19.68 -22.75 1.03
C VAL A 100 -19.52 -24.19 1.51
N LEU A 101 -18.33 -24.77 1.33
CA LEU A 101 -18.03 -26.16 1.71
C LEU A 101 -17.59 -26.27 3.17
N ALA A 102 -16.89 -25.26 3.69
CA ALA A 102 -16.41 -25.22 5.06
C ALA A 102 -16.10 -23.78 5.48
N PRO A 103 -16.12 -23.45 6.78
CA PRO A 103 -15.60 -22.17 7.25
C PRO A 103 -14.09 -22.04 6.99
N ALA A 104 -13.63 -20.80 6.80
CA ALA A 104 -12.20 -20.53 6.64
C ALA A 104 -11.42 -20.96 7.91
N PRO A 105 -10.19 -21.43 7.76
CA PRO A 105 -9.39 -21.60 6.56
C PRO A 105 -9.61 -22.92 5.80
N GLY A 106 -10.65 -23.65 6.04
CA GLY A 106 -10.90 -24.99 5.50
C GLY A 106 -10.08 -26.08 6.19
N THR A 107 -10.01 -27.24 5.57
CA THR A 107 -9.34 -28.44 6.15
C THR A 107 -7.95 -28.68 5.59
N TYR A 108 -7.68 -28.29 4.35
CA TYR A 108 -6.40 -28.55 3.67
C TYR A 108 -5.20 -28.02 4.44
N VAL A 109 -5.26 -26.76 4.90
CA VAL A 109 -4.15 -26.12 5.63
C VAL A 109 -3.88 -26.77 7.00
N LYS A 110 -4.80 -27.59 7.50
CA LYS A 110 -4.69 -28.30 8.79
C LYS A 110 -4.20 -29.75 8.62
N SER A 111 -4.07 -30.21 7.38
CA SER A 111 -3.52 -31.54 7.06
C SER A 111 -2.01 -31.50 7.31
N LYS A 112 -1.50 -32.51 8.03
CA LYS A 112 -0.07 -32.74 8.26
C LYS A 112 0.48 -33.63 7.16
#